data_7dabec672b4ccd097053ec1a092c8bb1
#
_entry.id   7dabec672b4ccd097053ec1a092c8bb1
#
_cell.length_a   1.000
_cell.length_b   1.000
_cell.length_c   1.000
_cell.angle_alpha   90.00
_cell.angle_beta   90.00
_cell.angle_gamma   90.00
#
_symmetry.space_group_name_H-M   'P 1'
#
loop_
_entity.id
_entity.type
_entity.pdbx_description
1 polymer ?
#
loop_
_entity_poly.entity_id
_entity_poly.type
_entity_poly.pdbx_seq_one_letter_code
_entity_poly.pdbx_strand_id
1 'polypeptide(L)'
;MALDANESLLRYDAPEKDLYEIGEIPPIGYVPPKMLAWTIRRERHGEPDQSFQVEIVDTPKLDSHDVLVLVMAAGVNYNGVWAGLGVPISPFDVHKAEYHIAGSDAAGVVWAVGDKVTRWKVGDEVVIHCNQDNGDDEECNGGDPMFSNSQRIWGYETPDGSFAQFTAVQSQQLMPRPKHLSWEESACYTLTLATAYRMLFGHQPHDLKPGQNVLVWGASGGLGSYAIQLIKTAGANAIAVISDEDKREFVTNLGAKGVINRKDFNCWGQLPTVNSPEFKDWFSEARKFGKAIWEITGKGVNVDMVFEHPGETTFPVSTFVCKTGGMVVICAGTTGYNLTMDARYVWMNQKRIQGSHFAHLKQASAANQLMIEQRLDPC
;
A
#
# COMPACT_ATOMS: atom_id res chain seq x y z
N MET A 1 4.46 -20.15 19.58
CA MET A 1 4.03 -20.14 20.98
C MET A 1 3.12 -18.93 21.11
N ALA A 2 1.80 -19.12 21.18
CA ALA A 2 0.88 -18.03 21.44
C ALA A 2 1.11 -17.56 22.88
N LEU A 3 1.51 -16.31 23.06
CA LEU A 3 1.58 -15.67 24.36
C LEU A 3 0.17 -15.51 24.91
N ASP A 4 -0.08 -15.92 26.13
CA ASP A 4 -1.37 -15.76 26.79
C ASP A 4 -1.77 -14.28 26.80
N ALA A 5 -2.98 -13.99 26.32
CA ALA A 5 -3.50 -12.63 26.13
C ALA A 5 -3.70 -11.80 27.42
N ASN A 6 -3.23 -12.27 28.56
CA ASN A 6 -3.45 -11.65 29.88
C ASN A 6 -2.18 -11.22 30.64
N GLU A 7 -0.97 -11.48 30.12
CA GLU A 7 0.23 -10.89 30.71
C GLU A 7 0.61 -9.64 29.92
N SER A 8 0.77 -8.50 30.58
CA SER A 8 1.31 -7.29 29.98
C SER A 8 2.67 -7.62 29.36
N LEU A 9 2.79 -7.57 28.04
CA LEU A 9 4.04 -7.74 27.31
C LEU A 9 5.11 -6.74 27.75
N LEU A 10 4.69 -5.65 28.38
CA LEU A 10 5.54 -4.56 28.81
C LEU A 10 6.00 -4.81 30.25
N ARG A 11 7.28 -5.11 30.43
CA ARG A 11 7.90 -5.33 31.73
C ARG A 11 8.81 -4.16 32.08
N TYR A 12 8.78 -3.75 33.34
CA TYR A 12 9.67 -2.71 33.87
C TYR A 12 10.94 -3.29 34.52
N ASP A 13 10.96 -4.59 34.82
CA ASP A 13 11.95 -5.29 35.63
C ASP A 13 12.86 -6.26 34.80
N ALA A 14 12.75 -6.23 33.45
CA ALA A 14 13.64 -6.99 32.60
C ALA A 14 15.08 -6.45 32.69
N PRO A 15 16.13 -7.29 32.58
CA PRO A 15 17.51 -6.81 32.64
C PRO A 15 17.85 -5.94 31.43
N GLU A 16 18.55 -4.82 31.65
CA GLU A 16 19.10 -3.99 30.58
C GLU A 16 20.25 -4.72 29.87
N LYS A 17 20.24 -4.74 28.55
CA LYS A 17 21.25 -5.34 27.68
C LYS A 17 21.60 -4.41 26.54
N ASP A 18 22.82 -4.50 26.01
CA ASP A 18 23.23 -3.75 24.82
C ASP A 18 22.55 -4.27 23.54
N LEU A 19 22.16 -5.53 23.52
CA LEU A 19 21.46 -6.19 22.41
C LEU A 19 20.48 -7.23 22.97
N TYR A 20 19.30 -7.30 22.37
CA TYR A 20 18.26 -8.30 22.70
C TYR A 20 18.11 -9.28 21.55
N GLU A 21 17.87 -10.55 21.89
CA GLU A 21 17.55 -11.57 20.90
C GLU A 21 16.15 -11.35 20.30
N ILE A 22 15.87 -11.95 19.14
CA ILE A 22 14.56 -11.88 18.52
C ILE A 22 13.52 -12.49 19.46
N GLY A 23 12.47 -11.71 19.75
CA GLY A 23 11.39 -12.10 20.66
C GLY A 23 11.63 -11.71 22.13
N GLU A 24 12.82 -11.21 22.49
CA GLU A 24 13.04 -10.59 23.79
C GLU A 24 12.58 -9.12 23.76
N ILE A 25 11.90 -8.70 24.81
CA ILE A 25 11.42 -7.30 24.97
C ILE A 25 12.25 -6.62 26.06
N PRO A 26 12.90 -5.48 25.75
CA PRO A 26 13.60 -4.69 26.76
C PRO A 26 12.68 -4.17 27.87
N PRO A 27 13.22 -3.69 29.02
CA PRO A 27 12.41 -2.90 29.96
C PRO A 27 11.78 -1.71 29.24
N ILE A 28 10.50 -1.42 29.54
CA ILE A 28 9.79 -0.36 28.86
C ILE A 28 10.51 0.99 28.98
N GLY A 29 10.75 1.63 27.83
CA GLY A 29 11.49 2.89 27.74
C GLY A 29 13.01 2.76 27.74
N TYR A 30 13.56 1.59 27.98
CA TYR A 30 15.00 1.36 27.80
C TYR A 30 15.32 1.15 26.31
N VAL A 31 16.20 1.98 25.78
CA VAL A 31 16.64 1.91 24.38
C VAL A 31 18.02 1.24 24.32
N PRO A 32 18.14 0.00 23.84
CA PRO A 32 19.43 -0.65 23.71
C PRO A 32 20.27 0.07 22.65
N PRO A 33 21.60 0.15 22.79
CA PRO A 33 22.47 0.79 21.81
C PRO A 33 22.54 0.05 20.47
N LYS A 34 22.24 -1.25 20.45
CA LYS A 34 22.26 -2.11 19.27
C LYS A 34 20.94 -2.86 19.10
N MET A 35 20.65 -3.18 17.85
CA MET A 35 19.46 -3.95 17.47
C MET A 35 19.77 -4.93 16.32
N LEU A 36 18.94 -5.96 16.18
CA LEU A 36 18.91 -6.82 15.00
C LEU A 36 18.02 -6.19 13.92
N ALA A 37 18.49 -6.19 12.68
CA ALA A 37 17.73 -5.72 11.54
C ALA A 37 18.02 -6.55 10.29
N TRP A 38 17.02 -6.72 9.43
CA TRP A 38 17.21 -7.18 8.07
C TRP A 38 17.70 -6.01 7.22
N THR A 39 18.98 -6.07 6.82
CA THR A 39 19.61 -4.99 6.05
C THR A 39 19.82 -5.39 4.59
N ILE A 40 19.73 -4.38 3.72
CA ILE A 40 20.19 -4.43 2.34
C ILE A 40 21.45 -3.59 2.25
N ARG A 41 22.41 -3.99 1.41
CA ARG A 41 23.59 -3.18 1.04
C ARG A 41 23.62 -3.01 -0.47
N ARG A 42 24.18 -1.90 -0.96
CA ARG A 42 24.20 -1.59 -2.40
C ARG A 42 24.83 -2.72 -3.22
N GLU A 43 25.91 -3.30 -2.74
CA GLU A 43 26.62 -4.41 -3.40
C GLU A 43 25.90 -5.75 -3.35
N ARG A 44 24.82 -5.85 -2.56
CA ARG A 44 24.01 -7.06 -2.41
C ARG A 44 22.65 -6.98 -3.12
N HIS A 45 22.41 -5.96 -3.96
CA HIS A 45 21.18 -5.93 -4.74
C HIS A 45 21.00 -7.22 -5.54
N GLY A 46 19.80 -7.82 -5.43
CA GLY A 46 19.46 -9.10 -6.03
C GLY A 46 18.12 -9.61 -5.50
N GLU A 47 17.86 -10.89 -5.72
CA GLU A 47 16.66 -11.53 -5.19
C GLU A 47 16.60 -11.39 -3.65
N PRO A 48 15.40 -11.27 -3.05
CA PRO A 48 15.24 -10.99 -1.63
C PRO A 48 15.98 -11.97 -0.69
N ASP A 49 16.07 -13.24 -1.03
CA ASP A 49 16.78 -14.27 -0.27
C ASP A 49 18.30 -14.06 -0.23
N GLN A 50 18.84 -13.26 -1.14
CA GLN A 50 20.26 -12.90 -1.23
C GLN A 50 20.52 -11.49 -0.70
N SER A 51 19.64 -10.55 -1.00
CA SER A 51 19.83 -9.14 -0.69
C SER A 51 19.58 -8.80 0.78
N PHE A 52 18.61 -9.46 1.43
CA PHE A 52 18.30 -9.25 2.83
C PHE A 52 19.18 -10.15 3.73
N GLN A 53 19.87 -9.53 4.68
CA GLN A 53 20.65 -10.27 5.69
C GLN A 53 20.43 -9.67 7.08
N VAL A 54 20.38 -10.53 8.10
CA VAL A 54 20.31 -10.07 9.49
C VAL A 54 21.67 -9.55 9.92
N GLU A 55 21.71 -8.29 10.35
CA GLU A 55 22.91 -7.66 10.87
C GLU A 55 22.61 -7.00 12.23
N ILE A 56 23.65 -6.84 13.04
CA ILE A 56 23.60 -6.03 14.26
C ILE A 56 23.98 -4.61 13.86
N VAL A 57 23.04 -3.70 14.07
CA VAL A 57 23.19 -2.28 13.73
C VAL A 57 22.95 -1.39 14.95
N ASP A 58 23.28 -0.13 14.86
CA ASP A 58 22.94 0.84 15.91
C ASP A 58 21.43 1.08 15.94
N THR A 59 20.86 1.18 17.14
CA THR A 59 19.47 1.64 17.29
C THR A 59 19.36 3.08 16.83
N PRO A 60 18.35 3.46 16.01
CA PRO A 60 18.21 4.81 15.49
C PRO A 60 18.13 5.85 16.61
N LYS A 61 18.80 6.99 16.41
CA LYS A 61 18.68 8.15 17.28
C LYS A 61 17.46 8.96 16.91
N LEU A 62 16.80 9.55 17.90
CA LEU A 62 15.62 10.38 17.71
C LEU A 62 16.00 11.85 17.46
N ASP A 63 15.33 12.46 16.49
CA ASP A 63 15.21 13.91 16.41
C ASP A 63 14.07 14.39 17.33
N SER A 64 13.99 15.71 17.56
CA SER A 64 13.05 16.32 18.50
C SER A 64 11.57 15.95 18.26
N HIS A 65 11.18 15.67 17.01
CA HIS A 65 9.79 15.35 16.64
C HIS A 65 9.57 13.86 16.33
N ASP A 66 10.59 13.03 16.52
CA ASP A 66 10.53 11.62 16.16
C ASP A 66 10.08 10.75 17.33
N VAL A 67 9.62 9.57 17.00
CA VAL A 67 9.22 8.52 17.94
C VAL A 67 10.00 7.25 17.58
N LEU A 68 10.60 6.64 18.59
CA LEU A 68 11.14 5.28 18.46
C LEU A 68 10.01 4.29 18.76
N VAL A 69 9.80 3.38 17.85
CA VAL A 69 8.80 2.32 17.98
C VAL A 69 9.51 0.98 18.10
N LEU A 70 9.22 0.20 19.15
CA LEU A 70 9.51 -1.22 19.21
C LEU A 70 8.57 -1.93 18.25
N VAL A 71 9.10 -2.54 17.21
CA VAL A 71 8.32 -3.22 16.17
C VAL A 71 7.86 -4.58 16.69
N MET A 72 6.56 -4.77 16.84
CA MET A 72 5.95 -6.03 17.26
C MET A 72 5.68 -6.94 16.08
N ALA A 73 5.30 -6.35 14.96
CA ALA A 73 5.14 -7.02 13.67
C ALA A 73 5.40 -6.04 12.51
N ALA A 74 5.91 -6.54 11.40
CA ALA A 74 6.17 -5.78 10.18
C ALA A 74 5.48 -6.44 8.99
N GLY A 75 4.77 -5.64 8.18
CA GLY A 75 4.09 -6.10 6.97
C GLY A 75 5.03 -6.13 5.76
N VAL A 76 4.91 -7.17 4.95
CA VAL A 76 5.66 -7.31 3.70
C VAL A 76 4.86 -6.74 2.54
N ASN A 77 5.42 -5.74 1.87
CA ASN A 77 4.88 -5.14 0.66
C ASN A 77 5.83 -5.32 -0.52
N TYR A 78 5.31 -5.21 -1.73
CA TYR A 78 6.11 -5.42 -2.94
C TYR A 78 7.24 -4.39 -3.12
N ASN A 79 7.11 -3.20 -2.52
CA ASN A 79 8.20 -2.22 -2.48
C ASN A 79 9.45 -2.73 -1.75
N GLY A 80 9.29 -3.61 -0.75
CA GLY A 80 10.42 -4.29 -0.11
C GLY A 80 11.17 -5.20 -1.08
N VAL A 81 10.46 -5.90 -1.96
CA VAL A 81 11.08 -6.69 -3.04
C VAL A 81 11.88 -5.78 -3.98
N TRP A 82 11.29 -4.66 -4.40
CA TRP A 82 11.99 -3.67 -5.24
C TRP A 82 13.22 -3.07 -4.55
N ALA A 83 13.15 -2.83 -3.25
CA ALA A 83 14.30 -2.36 -2.48
C ALA A 83 15.46 -3.37 -2.50
N GLY A 84 15.14 -4.66 -2.33
CA GLY A 84 16.12 -5.75 -2.44
C GLY A 84 16.75 -5.83 -3.83
N LEU A 85 15.92 -5.78 -4.88
CA LEU A 85 16.37 -5.80 -6.27
C LEU A 85 17.11 -4.52 -6.71
N GLY A 86 16.89 -3.39 -6.03
CA GLY A 86 17.41 -2.08 -6.42
C GLY A 86 16.74 -1.48 -7.67
N VAL A 87 15.49 -1.86 -7.96
CA VAL A 87 14.71 -1.41 -9.12
C VAL A 87 13.30 -0.98 -8.71
N PRO A 88 12.64 -0.05 -9.43
CA PRO A 88 13.14 0.73 -10.57
C PRO A 88 14.19 1.79 -10.16
N ILE A 89 14.24 2.16 -8.88
CA ILE A 89 15.19 3.10 -8.30
C ILE A 89 15.78 2.45 -7.04
N SER A 90 17.10 2.41 -6.95
CA SER A 90 17.76 1.91 -5.75
C SER A 90 17.52 2.85 -4.56
N PRO A 91 17.17 2.35 -3.36
CA PRO A 91 17.09 3.18 -2.15
C PRO A 91 18.35 4.02 -1.92
N PHE A 92 19.52 3.48 -2.26
CA PHE A 92 20.80 4.15 -2.12
C PHE A 92 21.05 5.31 -3.12
N ASP A 93 20.19 5.47 -4.12
CA ASP A 93 20.22 6.64 -5.00
C ASP A 93 19.49 7.82 -4.36
N VAL A 94 18.57 7.54 -3.43
CA VAL A 94 17.80 8.54 -2.69
C VAL A 94 18.50 8.95 -1.40
N HIS A 95 18.95 8.00 -0.58
CA HIS A 95 19.72 8.25 0.64
C HIS A 95 21.17 7.76 0.53
N LYS A 96 22.05 8.23 1.46
CA LYS A 96 23.48 7.92 1.44
C LYS A 96 23.94 7.06 2.62
N ALA A 97 23.00 6.39 3.29
CA ALA A 97 23.33 5.48 4.39
C ALA A 97 24.13 4.27 3.89
N GLU A 98 24.92 3.67 4.76
CA GLU A 98 25.74 2.51 4.46
C GLU A 98 24.92 1.24 4.20
N TYR A 99 23.78 1.14 4.86
CA TYR A 99 22.78 0.07 4.70
C TYR A 99 21.39 0.65 4.62
N HIS A 100 20.45 -0.17 4.18
CA HIS A 100 19.03 0.16 4.11
C HIS A 100 18.22 -0.91 4.84
N ILE A 101 17.33 -0.49 5.71
CA ILE A 101 16.32 -1.33 6.35
C ILE A 101 15.02 -1.07 5.62
N ALA A 102 14.51 -2.08 4.91
CA ALA A 102 13.26 -1.97 4.19
C ALA A 102 12.03 -2.18 5.11
N GLY A 103 10.84 -2.10 4.52
CA GLY A 103 9.57 -2.31 5.19
C GLY A 103 8.86 -1.00 5.51
N SER A 104 7.64 -0.87 4.95
CA SER A 104 6.84 0.37 5.01
C SER A 104 5.49 0.17 5.71
N ASP A 105 5.33 -0.94 6.40
CA ASP A 105 4.19 -1.27 7.27
C ASP A 105 4.68 -1.85 8.58
N ALA A 106 4.15 -1.38 9.70
CA ALA A 106 4.42 -1.94 11.01
C ALA A 106 3.32 -1.65 12.03
N ALA A 107 3.22 -2.53 13.01
CA ALA A 107 2.54 -2.29 14.28
C ALA A 107 3.54 -2.45 15.42
N GLY A 108 3.45 -1.60 16.42
CA GLY A 108 4.40 -1.63 17.52
C GLY A 108 3.99 -0.79 18.71
N VAL A 109 4.94 -0.65 19.63
CA VAL A 109 4.77 0.11 20.88
C VAL A 109 5.72 1.30 20.87
N VAL A 110 5.22 2.48 21.19
CA VAL A 110 6.04 3.67 21.38
C VAL A 110 7.03 3.41 22.51
N TRP A 111 8.33 3.47 22.21
CA TRP A 111 9.40 3.10 23.13
C TRP A 111 10.15 4.29 23.69
N ALA A 112 10.36 5.30 22.86
CA ALA A 112 10.89 6.60 23.27
C ALA A 112 10.29 7.70 22.38
N VAL A 113 10.30 8.94 22.86
CA VAL A 113 9.76 10.10 22.15
C VAL A 113 10.76 11.25 22.18
N GLY A 114 10.86 12.00 21.09
CA GLY A 114 11.60 13.25 21.03
C GLY A 114 10.99 14.33 21.94
N ASP A 115 11.77 15.30 22.34
CA ASP A 115 11.41 16.31 23.36
C ASP A 115 10.25 17.25 22.95
N LYS A 116 9.91 17.31 21.67
CA LYS A 116 8.77 18.08 21.14
C LYS A 116 7.55 17.24 20.79
N VAL A 117 7.60 15.94 21.00
CA VAL A 117 6.45 15.06 20.77
C VAL A 117 5.46 15.21 21.92
N THR A 118 4.22 15.57 21.61
CA THR A 118 3.16 15.77 22.60
C THR A 118 1.97 14.83 22.42
N ARG A 119 1.83 14.24 21.22
CA ARG A 119 0.69 13.38 20.87
C ARG A 119 0.83 11.96 21.38
N TRP A 120 2.05 11.47 21.52
CA TRP A 120 2.37 10.09 21.85
C TRP A 120 3.19 10.01 23.13
N LYS A 121 3.07 8.91 23.83
CA LYS A 121 3.84 8.59 25.05
C LYS A 121 4.32 7.16 25.00
N VAL A 122 5.36 6.86 25.75
CA VAL A 122 5.89 5.50 25.94
C VAL A 122 4.76 4.57 26.41
N GLY A 123 4.65 3.42 25.76
CA GLY A 123 3.61 2.41 25.98
C GLY A 123 2.38 2.52 25.08
N ASP A 124 2.23 3.58 24.28
CA ASP A 124 1.13 3.66 23.32
C ASP A 124 1.32 2.63 22.20
N GLU A 125 0.25 1.92 21.84
CA GLU A 125 0.25 0.97 20.75
C GLU A 125 -0.18 1.65 19.45
N VAL A 126 0.63 1.48 18.42
CA VAL A 126 0.52 2.23 17.15
C VAL A 126 0.64 1.36 15.92
N VAL A 127 0.12 1.86 14.82
CA VAL A 127 0.46 1.44 13.46
C VAL A 127 1.13 2.61 12.73
N ILE A 128 2.01 2.32 11.80
CA ILE A 128 2.84 3.32 11.13
C ILE A 128 2.36 3.51 9.69
N HIS A 129 2.18 4.77 9.30
CA HIS A 129 1.95 5.14 7.90
C HIS A 129 3.25 5.53 7.21
N CYS A 130 3.41 5.14 5.95
CA CYS A 130 4.69 5.26 5.26
C CYS A 130 5.03 6.67 4.73
N ASN A 131 4.11 7.64 4.75
CA ASN A 131 4.39 8.99 4.27
C ASN A 131 5.27 9.76 5.25
N GLN A 132 6.39 10.27 4.76
CA GLN A 132 7.24 11.24 5.43
C GLN A 132 7.33 12.53 4.62
N ASP A 133 7.38 13.67 5.30
CA ASP A 133 7.64 14.99 4.73
C ASP A 133 8.26 15.89 5.80
N ASN A 134 8.79 17.05 5.40
CA ASN A 134 9.39 17.99 6.37
C ASN A 134 8.38 19.00 6.95
N GLY A 135 7.13 18.97 6.50
CA GLY A 135 6.06 19.84 7.00
C GLY A 135 6.18 21.33 6.65
N ASP A 136 7.18 21.73 5.86
CA ASP A 136 7.63 23.14 5.75
C ASP A 136 7.15 23.85 4.47
N ASP A 137 6.60 23.15 3.50
CA ASP A 137 6.10 23.74 2.26
C ASP A 137 4.58 23.98 2.27
N GLU A 138 4.08 24.71 1.26
CA GLU A 138 2.66 25.03 1.14
C GLU A 138 1.79 23.80 0.89
N GLU A 139 2.34 22.73 0.28
CA GLU A 139 1.63 21.49 0.05
C GLU A 139 1.37 20.75 1.38
N CYS A 140 2.32 20.77 2.31
CA CYS A 140 2.14 20.23 3.65
C CYS A 140 1.23 21.12 4.54
N ASN A 141 1.14 22.43 4.23
CA ASN A 141 0.43 23.42 5.04
C ASN A 141 -0.91 23.89 4.44
N GLY A 142 -1.63 23.02 3.78
CA GLY A 142 -2.99 23.31 3.27
C GLY A 142 -3.24 22.83 1.85
N GLY A 143 -2.22 22.41 1.11
CA GLY A 143 -2.31 21.74 -0.17
C GLY A 143 -2.47 20.21 -0.01
N ASP A 144 -1.89 19.47 -0.92
CA ASP A 144 -1.80 18.00 -0.86
C ASP A 144 -0.36 17.58 -0.56
N PRO A 145 -0.06 17.06 0.64
CA PRO A 145 1.30 16.65 1.03
C PRO A 145 1.96 15.65 0.06
N MET A 146 1.17 14.95 -0.75
CA MET A 146 1.71 14.05 -1.78
C MET A 146 2.35 14.79 -2.96
N PHE A 147 2.21 16.11 -3.04
CA PHE A 147 2.87 16.98 -4.04
C PHE A 147 4.10 17.69 -3.47
N SER A 148 4.38 17.54 -2.17
CA SER A 148 5.57 18.10 -1.55
C SER A 148 6.84 17.51 -2.16
N ASN A 149 7.82 18.38 -2.45
CA ASN A 149 9.15 17.95 -2.88
C ASN A 149 9.93 17.21 -1.77
N SER A 150 9.53 17.39 -0.51
CA SER A 150 10.12 16.71 0.64
C SER A 150 9.50 15.34 0.92
N GLN A 151 8.41 14.99 0.22
CA GLN A 151 7.73 13.70 0.42
C GLN A 151 8.67 12.53 0.17
N ARG A 152 8.66 11.55 1.08
CA ARG A 152 9.43 10.30 1.01
C ARG A 152 8.59 9.12 1.47
N ILE A 153 8.95 7.95 0.99
CA ILE A 153 8.41 6.67 1.46
C ILE A 153 9.32 6.14 2.57
N TRP A 154 8.83 6.11 3.80
CA TRP A 154 9.51 5.45 4.90
C TRP A 154 9.73 3.97 4.58
N GLY A 155 10.96 3.48 4.82
CA GLY A 155 11.36 2.10 4.54
C GLY A 155 11.59 1.77 3.06
N TYR A 156 11.63 2.79 2.19
CA TYR A 156 12.10 2.69 0.80
C TYR A 156 13.03 3.84 0.42
N GLU A 157 12.59 5.09 0.64
CA GLU A 157 13.37 6.28 0.34
C GLU A 157 14.11 6.83 1.57
N THR A 158 13.81 6.29 2.74
CA THR A 158 14.50 6.57 4.00
C THR A 158 15.26 5.33 4.48
N PRO A 159 16.40 5.47 5.18
CA PRO A 159 17.27 4.33 5.51
C PRO A 159 16.68 3.35 6.52
N ASP A 160 15.77 3.82 7.39
CA ASP A 160 15.23 3.05 8.52
C ASP A 160 13.78 2.66 8.26
N GLY A 161 13.53 1.38 8.02
CA GLY A 161 12.20 0.80 7.82
C GLY A 161 11.77 -0.12 8.95
N SER A 162 10.74 -0.93 8.70
CA SER A 162 10.12 -1.78 9.72
C SER A 162 10.82 -3.14 9.93
N PHE A 163 11.73 -3.56 9.07
CA PHE A 163 12.35 -4.89 9.20
C PHE A 163 13.50 -4.88 10.21
N ALA A 164 13.25 -4.34 11.40
CA ALA A 164 14.17 -4.22 12.51
C ALA A 164 13.42 -4.33 13.85
N GLN A 165 14.15 -4.50 14.96
CA GLN A 165 13.54 -4.50 16.28
C GLN A 165 13.00 -3.12 16.67
N PHE A 166 13.67 -2.05 16.23
CA PHE A 166 13.25 -0.67 16.45
C PHE A 166 13.27 0.12 15.13
N THR A 167 12.38 1.07 15.03
CA THR A 167 12.38 2.05 13.93
C THR A 167 12.09 3.44 14.46
N ALA A 168 12.79 4.44 13.92
CA ALA A 168 12.51 5.85 14.19
C ALA A 168 11.63 6.43 13.09
N VAL A 169 10.54 7.08 13.47
CA VAL A 169 9.58 7.66 12.55
C VAL A 169 9.11 9.03 13.05
N GLN A 170 8.68 9.88 12.15
CA GLN A 170 8.06 11.15 12.52
C GLN A 170 6.78 10.90 13.31
N SER A 171 6.54 11.67 14.36
CA SER A 171 5.37 11.50 15.26
C SER A 171 4.03 11.56 14.50
N GLN A 172 3.97 12.29 13.40
CA GLN A 172 2.78 12.38 12.56
C GLN A 172 2.46 11.10 11.77
N GLN A 173 3.45 10.24 11.51
CA GLN A 173 3.22 8.97 10.81
C GLN A 173 2.43 7.95 11.64
N LEU A 174 2.36 8.15 12.94
CA LEU A 174 1.72 7.21 13.85
C LEU A 174 0.21 7.39 13.89
N MET A 175 -0.48 6.25 13.89
CA MET A 175 -1.93 6.15 14.07
C MET A 175 -2.23 5.14 15.20
N PRO A 176 -3.37 5.28 15.92
CA PRO A 176 -3.75 4.30 16.94
C PRO A 176 -3.91 2.90 16.34
N ARG A 177 -3.37 1.89 17.00
CA ARG A 177 -3.59 0.49 16.61
C ARG A 177 -5.05 0.07 16.90
N PRO A 178 -5.74 -0.61 15.96
CA PRO A 178 -7.02 -1.25 16.23
C PRO A 178 -6.85 -2.37 17.27
N LYS A 179 -7.45 -2.20 18.45
CA LYS A 179 -7.22 -3.09 19.61
C LYS A 179 -7.79 -4.50 19.46
N HIS A 180 -8.71 -4.70 18.53
CA HIS A 180 -9.31 -6.01 18.23
C HIS A 180 -8.45 -6.88 17.30
N LEU A 181 -7.44 -6.30 16.66
CA LEU A 181 -6.52 -7.00 15.76
C LEU A 181 -5.29 -7.52 16.52
N SER A 182 -4.73 -8.63 16.04
CA SER A 182 -3.40 -9.08 16.45
C SER A 182 -2.31 -8.08 16.02
N TRP A 183 -1.07 -8.28 16.43
CA TRP A 183 0.04 -7.45 15.96
C TRP A 183 0.30 -7.66 14.47
N GLU A 184 0.23 -8.90 14.00
CA GLU A 184 0.42 -9.28 12.60
C GLU A 184 -0.65 -8.68 11.70
N GLU A 185 -1.94 -8.80 12.09
CA GLU A 185 -3.05 -8.17 11.36
C GLU A 185 -2.90 -6.65 11.35
N SER A 186 -2.46 -6.05 12.47
CA SER A 186 -2.25 -4.61 12.57
C SER A 186 -1.08 -4.11 11.70
N ALA A 187 -0.11 -4.97 11.40
CA ALA A 187 1.10 -4.60 10.66
C ALA A 187 0.97 -4.70 9.14
N CYS A 188 -0.11 -5.26 8.58
CA CYS A 188 -0.12 -5.63 7.15
C CYS A 188 -1.12 -4.84 6.29
N TYR A 189 -1.72 -3.75 6.79
CA TYR A 189 -2.76 -3.05 6.05
C TYR A 189 -2.50 -1.56 5.75
N THR A 190 -1.68 -0.87 6.54
CA THR A 190 -1.66 0.60 6.51
C THR A 190 -1.29 1.16 5.14
N LEU A 191 -0.26 0.62 4.49
CA LEU A 191 0.19 1.06 3.17
C LEU A 191 -0.88 0.79 2.09
N THR A 192 -1.34 -0.45 1.99
CA THR A 192 -2.25 -0.87 0.91
C THR A 192 -3.65 -0.31 1.09
N LEU A 193 -4.16 -0.26 2.31
CA LEU A 193 -5.46 0.35 2.63
C LEU A 193 -5.45 1.86 2.36
N ALA A 194 -4.42 2.59 2.81
CA ALA A 194 -4.33 4.02 2.59
C ALA A 194 -4.17 4.35 1.09
N THR A 195 -3.38 3.56 0.36
CA THR A 195 -3.22 3.67 -1.08
C THR A 195 -4.56 3.46 -1.81
N ALA A 196 -5.29 2.39 -1.47
CA ALA A 196 -6.61 2.13 -2.05
C ALA A 196 -7.61 3.25 -1.72
N TYR A 197 -7.56 3.78 -0.49
CA TYR A 197 -8.40 4.91 -0.08
C TYR A 197 -8.13 6.15 -0.94
N ARG A 198 -6.86 6.53 -1.15
CA ARG A 198 -6.50 7.67 -2.01
C ARG A 198 -6.93 7.44 -3.46
N MET A 199 -6.68 6.27 -4.02
CA MET A 199 -7.09 5.95 -5.39
C MET A 199 -8.59 6.13 -5.61
N LEU A 200 -9.42 5.77 -4.63
CA LEU A 200 -10.87 5.83 -4.73
C LEU A 200 -11.47 7.20 -4.37
N PHE A 201 -10.86 7.93 -3.41
CA PHE A 201 -11.47 9.13 -2.83
C PHE A 201 -10.61 10.40 -2.92
N GLY A 202 -9.38 10.32 -3.40
CA GLY A 202 -8.42 11.42 -3.38
C GLY A 202 -8.37 12.30 -4.63
N HIS A 203 -9.15 12.01 -5.67
CA HIS A 203 -8.95 12.62 -6.99
C HIS A 203 -10.19 13.33 -7.55
N GLN A 204 -10.65 14.37 -6.87
CA GLN A 204 -11.81 15.15 -7.32
C GLN A 204 -11.68 15.64 -8.78
N PRO A 205 -12.77 15.72 -9.51
CA PRO A 205 -14.17 15.39 -9.14
C PRO A 205 -14.53 13.92 -9.32
N HIS A 206 -13.54 13.02 -9.56
CA HIS A 206 -13.72 11.60 -9.80
C HIS A 206 -13.58 10.74 -8.52
N ASP A 207 -13.75 11.36 -7.36
CA ASP A 207 -13.91 10.63 -6.11
C ASP A 207 -15.11 9.68 -6.18
N LEU A 208 -14.96 8.47 -5.64
CA LEU A 208 -15.97 7.41 -5.70
C LEU A 208 -17.26 7.83 -5.01
N LYS A 209 -18.40 7.56 -5.67
CA LYS A 209 -19.76 7.88 -5.18
C LYS A 209 -20.62 6.63 -5.08
N PRO A 210 -21.63 6.62 -4.18
CA PRO A 210 -22.58 5.52 -4.09
C PRO A 210 -23.21 5.18 -5.44
N GLY A 211 -23.42 3.89 -5.69
CA GLY A 211 -24.03 3.38 -6.92
C GLY A 211 -23.09 3.25 -8.12
N GLN A 212 -21.90 3.83 -8.08
CA GLN A 212 -20.92 3.71 -9.17
C GLN A 212 -20.34 2.29 -9.28
N ASN A 213 -19.90 1.93 -10.48
CA ASN A 213 -19.26 0.64 -10.79
C ASN A 213 -17.75 0.83 -10.92
N VAL A 214 -16.97 0.03 -10.22
CA VAL A 214 -15.49 0.08 -10.24
C VAL A 214 -14.95 -1.27 -10.68
N LEU A 215 -14.16 -1.30 -11.74
CA LEU A 215 -13.37 -2.47 -12.12
C LEU A 215 -12.11 -2.52 -11.25
N VAL A 216 -11.88 -3.62 -10.55
CA VAL A 216 -10.74 -3.79 -9.64
C VAL A 216 -9.82 -4.88 -10.19
N TRP A 217 -8.65 -4.49 -10.69
CA TRP A 217 -7.60 -5.43 -11.07
C TRP A 217 -6.90 -6.02 -9.86
N GLY A 218 -6.35 -7.24 -10.01
CA GLY A 218 -5.64 -7.91 -8.92
C GLY A 218 -6.45 -7.99 -7.64
N ALA A 219 -7.74 -8.25 -7.78
CA ALA A 219 -8.78 -8.10 -6.76
C ALA A 219 -8.52 -8.86 -5.44
N SER A 220 -7.75 -9.95 -5.49
CA SER A 220 -7.37 -10.77 -4.32
C SER A 220 -6.02 -10.40 -3.70
N GLY A 221 -5.32 -9.41 -4.24
CA GLY A 221 -4.07 -8.90 -3.67
C GLY A 221 -4.32 -7.81 -2.62
N GLY A 222 -3.26 -7.35 -1.95
CA GLY A 222 -3.36 -6.37 -0.86
C GLY A 222 -4.11 -5.08 -1.23
N LEU A 223 -3.84 -4.49 -2.41
CA LEU A 223 -4.58 -3.30 -2.87
C LEU A 223 -6.03 -3.63 -3.24
N GLY A 224 -6.24 -4.71 -3.99
CA GLY A 224 -7.55 -5.07 -4.52
C GLY A 224 -8.55 -5.49 -3.45
N SER A 225 -8.11 -6.23 -2.43
CA SER A 225 -8.95 -6.66 -1.32
C SER A 225 -9.49 -5.47 -0.52
N TYR A 226 -8.65 -4.47 -0.23
CA TYR A 226 -9.13 -3.24 0.42
C TYR A 226 -9.96 -2.37 -0.52
N ALA A 227 -9.63 -2.30 -1.80
CA ALA A 227 -10.46 -1.59 -2.77
C ALA A 227 -11.89 -2.12 -2.80
N ILE A 228 -12.10 -3.45 -2.84
CA ILE A 228 -13.42 -4.08 -2.81
C ILE A 228 -14.20 -3.68 -1.55
N GLN A 229 -13.57 -3.75 -0.39
CA GLN A 229 -14.21 -3.43 0.88
C GLN A 229 -14.56 -1.93 1.00
N LEU A 230 -13.65 -1.06 0.57
CA LEU A 230 -13.90 0.39 0.54
C LEU A 230 -15.03 0.76 -0.42
N ILE A 231 -15.07 0.14 -1.61
CA ILE A 231 -16.12 0.34 -2.60
C ILE A 231 -17.47 -0.09 -2.02
N LYS A 232 -17.55 -1.26 -1.39
CA LYS A 232 -18.75 -1.75 -0.70
C LYS A 232 -19.17 -0.79 0.41
N THR A 233 -18.23 -0.37 1.24
CA THR A 233 -18.48 0.56 2.36
C THR A 233 -19.01 1.91 1.89
N ALA A 234 -18.58 2.37 0.71
CA ALA A 234 -19.09 3.59 0.06
C ALA A 234 -20.45 3.44 -0.62
N GLY A 235 -21.05 2.23 -0.60
CA GLY A 235 -22.33 1.96 -1.30
C GLY A 235 -22.18 1.87 -2.82
N ALA A 236 -20.99 1.59 -3.33
CA ALA A 236 -20.68 1.40 -4.74
C ALA A 236 -20.52 -0.10 -5.07
N ASN A 237 -20.26 -0.44 -6.32
CA ASN A 237 -20.23 -1.81 -6.83
C ASN A 237 -18.81 -2.16 -7.31
N ALA A 238 -18.14 -3.12 -6.68
CA ALA A 238 -16.86 -3.66 -7.12
C ALA A 238 -17.06 -4.81 -8.12
N ILE A 239 -16.43 -4.71 -9.29
CA ILE A 239 -16.30 -5.80 -10.26
C ILE A 239 -14.85 -6.31 -10.14
N ALA A 240 -14.69 -7.46 -9.52
CA ALA A 240 -13.40 -8.04 -9.22
C ALA A 240 -12.82 -8.80 -10.43
N VAL A 241 -11.56 -8.51 -10.80
CA VAL A 241 -10.84 -9.31 -11.79
C VAL A 241 -9.80 -10.17 -11.09
N ILE A 242 -9.93 -11.49 -11.27
CA ILE A 242 -9.06 -12.51 -10.68
C ILE A 242 -8.25 -13.24 -11.74
N SER A 243 -7.18 -13.94 -11.31
CA SER A 243 -6.33 -14.78 -12.18
C SER A 243 -6.61 -16.27 -12.07
N ASP A 244 -7.30 -16.71 -11.02
CA ASP A 244 -7.63 -18.10 -10.73
C ASP A 244 -8.98 -18.22 -10.02
N GLU A 245 -9.71 -19.30 -10.30
CA GLU A 245 -11.05 -19.51 -9.74
C GLU A 245 -11.08 -19.73 -8.22
N ASP A 246 -10.00 -20.25 -7.65
CA ASP A 246 -9.84 -20.44 -6.20
C ASP A 246 -9.96 -19.12 -5.41
N LYS A 247 -9.73 -17.97 -6.08
CA LYS A 247 -9.84 -16.63 -5.50
C LYS A 247 -11.26 -16.06 -5.49
N ARG A 248 -12.18 -16.69 -6.21
CA ARG A 248 -13.57 -16.19 -6.40
C ARG A 248 -14.32 -16.04 -5.09
N GLU A 249 -14.29 -17.08 -4.27
CA GLU A 249 -14.98 -17.08 -2.98
C GLU A 249 -14.44 -15.96 -2.07
N PHE A 250 -13.14 -15.83 -1.99
CA PHE A 250 -12.49 -14.79 -1.19
C PHE A 250 -12.97 -13.39 -1.57
N VAL A 251 -12.86 -13.01 -2.85
CA VAL A 251 -13.26 -11.64 -3.28
C VAL A 251 -14.77 -11.41 -3.18
N THR A 252 -15.58 -12.48 -3.31
CA THR A 252 -17.04 -12.41 -3.13
C THR A 252 -17.37 -12.12 -1.68
N ASN A 253 -16.72 -12.81 -0.74
CA ASN A 253 -16.92 -12.61 0.70
C ASN A 253 -16.55 -11.20 1.14
N LEU A 254 -15.52 -10.58 0.53
CA LEU A 254 -15.16 -9.18 0.75
C LEU A 254 -16.21 -8.20 0.22
N GLY A 255 -17.09 -8.63 -0.68
CA GLY A 255 -18.21 -7.85 -1.16
C GLY A 255 -18.16 -7.46 -2.64
N ALA A 256 -17.41 -8.17 -3.47
CA ALA A 256 -17.48 -7.99 -4.91
C ALA A 256 -18.90 -8.29 -5.42
N LYS A 257 -19.47 -7.38 -6.23
CA LYS A 257 -20.77 -7.54 -6.87
C LYS A 257 -20.74 -8.61 -7.95
N GLY A 258 -19.60 -8.78 -8.60
CA GLY A 258 -19.36 -9.80 -9.60
C GLY A 258 -17.88 -10.04 -9.80
N VAL A 259 -17.53 -11.21 -10.34
CA VAL A 259 -16.15 -11.66 -10.47
C VAL A 259 -15.90 -12.15 -11.89
N ILE A 260 -14.84 -11.66 -12.52
CA ILE A 260 -14.41 -12.03 -13.87
C ILE A 260 -13.02 -12.69 -13.76
N ASN A 261 -12.88 -13.89 -14.34
CA ASN A 261 -11.57 -14.51 -14.47
C ASN A 261 -10.87 -14.00 -15.75
N ARG A 262 -9.69 -13.39 -15.58
CA ARG A 262 -8.94 -12.87 -16.73
C ARG A 262 -8.48 -13.96 -17.71
N LYS A 263 -8.37 -15.21 -17.27
CA LYS A 263 -7.96 -16.33 -18.14
C LYS A 263 -8.99 -16.68 -19.22
N ASP A 264 -10.22 -16.21 -19.07
CA ASP A 264 -11.28 -16.44 -20.07
C ASP A 264 -11.15 -15.54 -21.30
N PHE A 265 -10.18 -14.62 -21.33
CA PHE A 265 -9.99 -13.61 -22.37
C PHE A 265 -8.54 -13.52 -22.82
N ASN A 266 -8.32 -13.04 -24.05
CA ASN A 266 -7.00 -12.87 -24.62
C ASN A 266 -6.80 -11.45 -25.21
N CYS A 267 -6.96 -10.43 -24.37
CA CYS A 267 -6.77 -9.02 -24.73
C CYS A 267 -5.72 -8.31 -23.85
N TRP A 268 -4.75 -9.05 -23.40
CA TRP A 268 -3.71 -8.58 -22.47
C TRP A 268 -2.43 -8.19 -23.21
N GLY A 269 -1.62 -7.34 -22.58
CA GLY A 269 -0.36 -6.87 -23.15
C GLY A 269 -0.46 -5.52 -23.85
N GLN A 270 0.58 -5.16 -24.57
CA GLN A 270 0.63 -3.90 -25.30
C GLN A 270 -0.44 -3.85 -26.41
N LEU A 271 -1.00 -2.66 -26.61
CA LEU A 271 -2.00 -2.46 -27.67
C LEU A 271 -1.36 -2.69 -29.04
N PRO A 272 -1.91 -3.59 -29.87
CA PRO A 272 -1.45 -3.73 -31.25
C PRO A 272 -1.64 -2.45 -32.06
N THR A 273 -0.85 -2.30 -33.12
CA THR A 273 -0.97 -1.13 -34.01
C THR A 273 -2.39 -1.00 -34.53
N VAL A 274 -2.98 0.17 -34.33
CA VAL A 274 -4.36 0.46 -34.75
C VAL A 274 -4.57 0.14 -36.23
N ASN A 275 -5.67 -0.53 -36.53
CA ASN A 275 -6.06 -1.03 -37.86
C ASN A 275 -5.25 -2.24 -38.39
N SER A 276 -4.31 -2.78 -37.62
CA SER A 276 -3.67 -4.05 -37.99
C SER A 276 -4.64 -5.25 -37.81
N PRO A 277 -4.33 -6.42 -38.38
CA PRO A 277 -5.10 -7.65 -38.11
C PRO A 277 -5.12 -7.99 -36.62
N GLU A 278 -3.98 -7.88 -35.92
CA GLU A 278 -3.82 -8.16 -34.50
C GLU A 278 -4.69 -7.20 -33.65
N PHE A 279 -4.86 -5.95 -34.09
CA PHE A 279 -5.77 -5.02 -33.43
C PHE A 279 -7.23 -5.47 -33.53
N LYS A 280 -7.64 -6.05 -34.64
CA LYS A 280 -9.02 -6.57 -34.80
C LYS A 280 -9.29 -7.73 -33.84
N ASP A 281 -8.30 -8.62 -33.70
CA ASP A 281 -8.39 -9.75 -32.76
C ASP A 281 -8.43 -9.25 -31.31
N TRP A 282 -7.51 -8.36 -30.94
CA TRP A 282 -7.53 -7.70 -29.63
C TRP A 282 -8.87 -7.03 -29.34
N PHE A 283 -9.38 -6.26 -30.29
CA PHE A 283 -10.64 -5.54 -30.16
C PHE A 283 -11.84 -6.48 -29.96
N SER A 284 -11.85 -7.61 -30.69
CA SER A 284 -12.86 -8.64 -30.52
C SER A 284 -12.86 -9.20 -29.08
N GLU A 285 -11.68 -9.53 -28.55
CA GLU A 285 -11.51 -10.04 -27.19
C GLU A 285 -11.83 -8.98 -26.14
N ALA A 286 -11.36 -7.75 -26.30
CA ALA A 286 -11.67 -6.64 -25.41
C ALA A 286 -13.19 -6.36 -25.33
N ARG A 287 -13.92 -6.54 -26.45
CA ARG A 287 -15.39 -6.48 -26.48
C ARG A 287 -16.05 -7.62 -25.70
N LYS A 288 -15.47 -8.83 -25.73
CA LYS A 288 -15.98 -9.94 -24.91
C LYS A 288 -15.82 -9.64 -23.43
N PHE A 289 -14.64 -9.13 -23.03
CA PHE A 289 -14.40 -8.68 -21.66
C PHE A 289 -15.38 -7.57 -21.25
N GLY A 290 -15.63 -6.57 -22.10
CA GLY A 290 -16.62 -5.54 -21.87
C GLY A 290 -18.04 -6.09 -21.72
N LYS A 291 -18.41 -7.15 -22.44
CA LYS A 291 -19.71 -7.82 -22.27
C LYS A 291 -19.82 -8.56 -20.93
N ALA A 292 -18.74 -9.21 -20.47
CA ALA A 292 -18.72 -9.82 -19.13
C ALA A 292 -18.92 -8.78 -18.02
N ILE A 293 -18.39 -7.56 -18.19
CA ILE A 293 -18.70 -6.43 -17.29
C ILE A 293 -20.22 -6.12 -17.34
N TRP A 294 -20.82 -6.04 -18.53
CA TRP A 294 -22.23 -5.74 -18.69
C TRP A 294 -23.17 -6.83 -18.13
N GLU A 295 -22.74 -8.08 -18.03
CA GLU A 295 -23.50 -9.15 -17.36
C GLU A 295 -23.63 -8.86 -15.86
N ILE A 296 -22.67 -8.12 -15.27
CA ILE A 296 -22.69 -7.75 -13.84
C ILE A 296 -23.40 -6.40 -13.62
N THR A 297 -23.12 -5.43 -14.51
CA THR A 297 -23.54 -4.03 -14.33
C THR A 297 -24.87 -3.71 -15.00
N GLY A 298 -25.25 -4.49 -16.00
CA GLY A 298 -26.36 -4.25 -16.90
C GLY A 298 -25.91 -3.95 -18.33
N LYS A 299 -26.72 -4.31 -19.31
CA LYS A 299 -26.39 -4.18 -20.74
C LYS A 299 -26.07 -2.72 -21.12
N GLY A 300 -24.87 -2.49 -21.66
CA GLY A 300 -24.40 -1.18 -22.09
C GLY A 300 -23.84 -0.30 -20.96
N VAL A 301 -23.80 -0.77 -19.73
CA VAL A 301 -23.29 -0.02 -18.57
C VAL A 301 -21.83 -0.33 -18.34
N ASN A 302 -20.96 0.58 -18.73
CA ASN A 302 -19.52 0.52 -18.48
C ASN A 302 -19.19 0.97 -17.05
N VAL A 303 -17.95 0.73 -16.62
CA VAL A 303 -17.50 1.10 -15.27
C VAL A 303 -17.17 2.60 -15.18
N ASP A 304 -17.51 3.19 -14.04
CA ASP A 304 -17.26 4.60 -13.73
C ASP A 304 -15.78 4.86 -13.47
N MET A 305 -15.13 3.89 -12.86
CA MET A 305 -13.71 3.94 -12.48
C MET A 305 -13.06 2.59 -12.75
N VAL A 306 -11.79 2.62 -13.13
CA VAL A 306 -10.92 1.45 -13.17
C VAL A 306 -9.82 1.65 -12.13
N PHE A 307 -9.77 0.75 -11.15
CA PHE A 307 -8.72 0.65 -10.15
C PHE A 307 -7.58 -0.21 -10.73
N GLU A 308 -6.55 0.48 -11.23
CA GLU A 308 -5.46 -0.10 -12.04
C GLU A 308 -4.16 -0.14 -11.26
N HIS A 309 -3.45 -1.28 -11.29
CA HIS A 309 -2.09 -1.39 -10.75
C HIS A 309 -1.18 -2.41 -11.47
N PRO A 310 -1.66 -3.36 -12.29
CA PRO A 310 -0.77 -4.19 -13.11
C PRO A 310 0.01 -3.36 -14.14
N GLY A 311 -0.62 -2.41 -14.81
CA GLY A 311 0.05 -1.53 -15.75
C GLY A 311 0.07 -2.08 -17.17
N GLU A 312 1.25 -2.41 -17.70
CA GLU A 312 1.46 -2.69 -19.14
C GLU A 312 0.48 -3.70 -19.74
N THR A 313 0.18 -4.78 -19.03
CA THR A 313 -0.67 -5.86 -19.57
C THR A 313 -2.16 -5.54 -19.58
N THR A 314 -2.66 -4.62 -18.74
CA THR A 314 -4.09 -4.38 -18.54
C THR A 314 -4.53 -2.98 -18.95
N PHE A 315 -3.60 -2.04 -19.04
CA PHE A 315 -3.91 -0.64 -19.29
C PHE A 315 -4.67 -0.37 -20.60
N PRO A 316 -4.37 -1.03 -21.74
CA PRO A 316 -5.13 -0.83 -22.97
C PRO A 316 -6.62 -1.15 -22.80
N VAL A 317 -6.93 -2.28 -22.16
CA VAL A 317 -8.31 -2.68 -21.94
C VAL A 317 -8.99 -1.85 -20.84
N SER A 318 -8.24 -1.41 -19.83
CA SER A 318 -8.73 -0.50 -18.79
C SER A 318 -9.25 0.81 -19.39
N THR A 319 -8.48 1.40 -20.31
CA THR A 319 -8.91 2.60 -21.04
C THR A 319 -10.08 2.34 -21.96
N PHE A 320 -10.21 1.14 -22.53
CA PHE A 320 -11.33 0.76 -23.40
C PHE A 320 -12.64 0.63 -22.62
N VAL A 321 -12.68 -0.13 -21.50
CA VAL A 321 -13.90 -0.45 -20.76
C VAL A 321 -14.40 0.65 -19.84
N CYS A 322 -13.55 1.62 -19.50
CA CYS A 322 -13.95 2.78 -18.71
C CYS A 322 -15.02 3.60 -19.47
N LYS A 323 -16.08 4.06 -18.80
CA LYS A 323 -17.15 4.82 -19.42
C LYS A 323 -16.69 6.21 -19.91
N THR A 324 -17.51 6.84 -20.73
CA THR A 324 -17.36 8.28 -21.07
C THR A 324 -17.38 9.11 -19.78
N GLY A 325 -16.41 10.03 -19.63
CA GLY A 325 -16.24 10.85 -18.44
C GLY A 325 -15.78 10.10 -17.19
N GLY A 326 -15.38 8.82 -17.32
CA GLY A 326 -14.85 8.03 -16.23
C GLY A 326 -13.35 8.23 -16.00
N MET A 327 -12.81 7.55 -14.98
CA MET A 327 -11.39 7.65 -14.61
C MET A 327 -10.72 6.27 -14.57
N VAL A 328 -9.54 6.17 -15.16
CA VAL A 328 -8.58 5.09 -14.89
C VAL A 328 -7.57 5.64 -13.89
N VAL A 329 -7.62 5.20 -12.66
CA VAL A 329 -6.64 5.55 -11.61
C VAL A 329 -5.61 4.45 -11.50
N ILE A 330 -4.34 4.81 -11.64
CA ILE A 330 -3.21 3.87 -11.66
C ILE A 330 -2.22 4.15 -10.52
N CYS A 331 -1.83 3.07 -9.84
CA CYS A 331 -0.78 3.04 -8.85
C CYS A 331 0.11 1.82 -9.15
N ALA A 332 1.40 2.00 -9.27
CA ALA A 332 2.36 0.95 -9.61
C ALA A 332 2.32 0.51 -11.11
N GLY A 333 3.01 -0.57 -11.41
CA GLY A 333 3.17 -1.16 -12.76
C GLY A 333 3.83 -2.53 -12.65
N THR A 334 3.16 -3.48 -11.96
CA THR A 334 3.76 -4.79 -11.61
C THR A 334 4.02 -5.67 -12.83
N THR A 335 3.42 -5.38 -13.98
CA THR A 335 3.65 -6.11 -15.24
C THR A 335 4.46 -5.31 -16.27
N GLY A 336 4.92 -4.13 -15.91
CA GLY A 336 5.71 -3.24 -16.75
C GLY A 336 5.21 -1.80 -16.75
N TYR A 337 6.08 -0.90 -17.21
CA TYR A 337 5.87 0.56 -17.13
C TYR A 337 5.53 1.20 -18.48
N ASN A 338 5.60 0.46 -19.60
CA ASN A 338 5.33 0.98 -20.95
C ASN A 338 3.82 0.88 -21.25
N LEU A 339 3.06 1.88 -20.79
CA LEU A 339 1.61 1.90 -20.98
C LEU A 339 1.26 2.31 -22.41
N THR A 340 0.48 1.49 -23.09
CA THR A 340 -0.07 1.78 -24.42
C THR A 340 -1.59 1.96 -24.36
N MET A 341 -2.14 2.82 -25.23
CA MET A 341 -3.58 3.05 -25.32
C MET A 341 -3.98 3.59 -26.68
N ASP A 342 -5.23 3.36 -27.06
CA ASP A 342 -5.84 4.07 -28.17
C ASP A 342 -6.33 5.45 -27.67
N ALA A 343 -5.63 6.49 -28.08
CA ALA A 343 -5.91 7.85 -27.64
C ALA A 343 -7.37 8.28 -27.95
N ARG A 344 -7.99 7.73 -28.99
CA ARG A 344 -9.40 8.01 -29.35
C ARG A 344 -10.36 7.65 -28.22
N TYR A 345 -10.10 6.55 -27.50
CA TYR A 345 -10.93 6.16 -26.34
C TYR A 345 -10.79 7.13 -25.18
N VAL A 346 -9.69 7.84 -25.07
CA VAL A 346 -9.45 8.82 -24.02
C VAL A 346 -10.06 10.17 -24.35
N TRP A 347 -9.61 10.80 -25.45
CA TRP A 347 -10.07 12.19 -25.74
C TRP A 347 -11.55 12.26 -26.20
N MET A 348 -12.00 11.35 -27.10
CA MET A 348 -13.37 11.35 -27.60
C MET A 348 -14.39 11.07 -26.49
N ASN A 349 -14.00 10.27 -25.48
CA ASN A 349 -14.86 9.93 -24.36
C ASN A 349 -14.51 10.75 -23.09
N GLN A 350 -13.67 11.77 -23.20
CA GLN A 350 -13.33 12.69 -22.10
C GLN A 350 -12.93 11.94 -20.81
N LYS A 351 -12.18 10.86 -20.94
CA LYS A 351 -11.72 10.04 -19.81
C LYS A 351 -10.53 10.67 -19.12
N ARG A 352 -10.43 10.49 -17.83
CA ARG A 352 -9.26 10.87 -17.02
C ARG A 352 -8.35 9.67 -16.83
N ILE A 353 -7.06 9.88 -17.02
CA ILE A 353 -6.00 8.97 -16.55
C ILE A 353 -5.33 9.67 -15.38
N GLN A 354 -5.34 9.02 -14.23
CA GLN A 354 -4.87 9.60 -12.97
C GLN A 354 -3.80 8.71 -12.35
N GLY A 355 -2.57 9.22 -12.24
CA GLY A 355 -1.55 8.64 -11.37
C GLY A 355 -1.91 8.84 -9.89
N SER A 356 -1.70 7.84 -9.08
CA SER A 356 -1.91 7.90 -7.63
C SER A 356 -0.71 7.25 -6.93
N HIS A 357 -0.17 7.94 -5.94
CA HIS A 357 0.97 7.46 -5.17
C HIS A 357 0.56 7.40 -3.70
N PHE A 358 0.67 6.25 -3.08
CA PHE A 358 0.13 5.92 -1.75
C PHE A 358 -0.86 6.96 -1.15
N ALA A 359 -0.65 7.60 0.01
CA ALA A 359 -1.61 8.54 0.59
C ALA A 359 -0.94 9.47 1.61
N HIS A 360 -1.50 10.64 1.82
CA HIS A 360 -1.11 11.49 2.95
C HIS A 360 -1.80 11.06 4.25
N LEU A 361 -1.28 11.53 5.39
CA LEU A 361 -1.71 11.11 6.73
C LEU A 361 -3.22 11.26 6.98
N LYS A 362 -3.86 12.32 6.50
CA LYS A 362 -5.31 12.52 6.71
C LYS A 362 -6.13 11.41 6.05
N GLN A 363 -5.74 10.97 4.85
CA GLN A 363 -6.39 9.85 4.15
C GLN A 363 -6.10 8.52 4.85
N ALA A 364 -4.84 8.30 5.28
CA ALA A 364 -4.46 7.12 6.03
C ALA A 364 -5.21 7.03 7.37
N SER A 365 -5.34 8.15 8.09
CA SER A 365 -6.09 8.20 9.35
C SER A 365 -7.58 7.91 9.15
N ALA A 366 -8.19 8.44 8.07
CA ALA A 366 -9.58 8.13 7.75
C ALA A 366 -9.79 6.65 7.41
N ALA A 367 -8.85 6.05 6.68
CA ALA A 367 -8.87 4.64 6.36
C ALA A 367 -8.65 3.76 7.61
N ASN A 368 -7.70 4.13 8.47
CA ASN A 368 -7.45 3.46 9.76
C ASN A 368 -8.68 3.52 10.69
N GLN A 369 -9.42 4.62 10.67
CA GLN A 369 -10.65 4.73 11.46
C GLN A 369 -11.70 3.68 11.04
N LEU A 370 -11.81 3.37 9.75
CA LEU A 370 -12.71 2.29 9.28
C LEU A 370 -12.27 0.91 9.82
N MET A 371 -10.96 0.69 9.96
CA MET A 371 -10.43 -0.53 10.56
C MET A 371 -10.73 -0.59 12.07
N ILE A 372 -10.54 0.51 12.80
CA ILE A 372 -10.88 0.64 14.23
C ILE A 372 -12.37 0.38 14.46
N GLU A 373 -13.24 0.86 13.57
CA GLU A 373 -14.69 0.67 13.63
C GLU A 373 -15.14 -0.73 13.16
N GLN A 374 -14.21 -1.63 12.85
CA GLN A 374 -14.48 -3.00 12.38
C GLN A 374 -15.35 -3.04 11.11
N ARG A 375 -15.23 -2.04 10.26
CA ARG A 375 -15.93 -1.96 8.97
C ARG A 375 -15.17 -2.63 7.84
N LEU A 376 -13.92 -2.96 8.07
CA LEU A 376 -13.01 -3.63 7.15
C LEU A 376 -12.37 -4.83 7.84
N ASP A 377 -12.15 -5.87 7.06
CA ASP A 377 -11.42 -7.07 7.44
C ASP A 377 -9.93 -6.86 7.10
N PRO A 378 -8.99 -7.19 7.99
CA PRO A 378 -7.57 -7.05 7.72
C PRO A 378 -7.06 -8.00 6.61
N CYS A 379 -7.89 -8.95 6.18
CA CYS A 379 -7.59 -10.00 5.18
C CYS A 379 -6.42 -10.92 5.60
#